data_6bc816fd672e627e5868557cf309dd9a
#
_entry.id   6bc816fd672e627e5868557cf309dd9a
#
_cell.length_a   1.000
_cell.length_b   1.000
_cell.length_c   1.000
_cell.angle_alpha   90.00
_cell.angle_beta   90.00
_cell.angle_gamma   90.00
#
_symmetry.space_group_name_H-M   'P 1'
#
loop_
_entity.id
_entity.type
_entity.pdbx_description
1 polymer ?
#
loop_
_entity_poly.entity_id
_entity_poly.type
_entity_poly.pdbx_seq_one_letter_code
_entity_poly.pdbx_strand_id
1 'polypeptide(L)' 'MKLRKVTDAEKARMWEKVREEFPGDAMMQELHFVRLLHQRQTEGFSSRELIQFYARAKKATRV' A
#
# COMPACT_ATOMS: atom_id res chain seq x y z
N MET A 1 -8.44 -13.54 -8.27
CA MET A 1 -7.62 -12.37 -7.96
C MET A 1 -6.86 -12.63 -6.67
N LYS A 2 -5.54 -12.60 -6.73
CA LYS A 2 -4.69 -12.97 -5.61
C LYS A 2 -3.68 -11.88 -5.31
N LEU A 3 -3.68 -11.39 -4.07
CA LEU A 3 -2.75 -10.36 -3.64
C LEU A 3 -1.33 -10.93 -3.56
N ARG A 4 -0.35 -10.13 -4.01
CA ARG A 4 1.04 -10.49 -3.90
C ARG A 4 1.47 -10.37 -2.44
N LYS A 5 2.19 -11.38 -1.96
CA LYS A 5 2.70 -11.38 -0.61
C LYS A 5 3.92 -10.46 -0.50
N VAL A 6 3.88 -9.55 0.46
CA VAL A 6 4.96 -8.60 0.70
C VAL A 6 5.78 -9.10 1.88
N THR A 7 7.09 -9.22 1.69
CA THR A 7 7.98 -9.72 2.74
C THR A 7 8.29 -8.63 3.77
N ASP A 8 8.77 -9.03 4.95
CA ASP A 8 9.16 -8.08 5.99
C ASP A 8 10.32 -7.19 5.53
N ALA A 9 11.24 -7.74 4.74
CA ALA A 9 12.35 -6.96 4.17
C ALA A 9 11.85 -5.88 3.22
N GLU A 10 10.85 -6.18 2.41
CA GLU A 10 10.24 -5.20 1.52
C GLU A 10 9.54 -4.10 2.29
N LYS A 11 8.81 -4.47 3.36
CA LYS A 11 8.14 -3.50 4.22
C LYS A 11 9.14 -2.58 4.90
N ALA A 12 10.26 -3.12 5.37
CA ALA A 12 11.32 -2.33 6.00
C ALA A 12 11.87 -1.28 5.04
N ARG A 13 12.09 -1.66 3.78
CA ARG A 13 12.56 -0.72 2.75
C ARG A 13 11.55 0.36 2.44
N MET A 14 10.27 0.00 2.44
CA MET A 14 9.19 0.97 2.23
C MET A 14 9.18 2.00 3.37
N TRP A 15 9.34 1.55 4.61
CA TRP A 15 9.40 2.45 5.77
C TRP A 15 10.59 3.40 5.69
N GLU A 16 11.77 2.90 5.32
CA GLU A 16 12.94 3.74 5.13
C GLU A 16 12.68 4.83 4.10
N LYS A 17 12.09 4.44 2.99
CA LYS A 17 11.80 5.37 1.90
C LYS A 17 10.86 6.49 2.35
N VAL A 18 9.78 6.14 3.04
CA VAL A 18 8.82 7.16 3.47
C VAL A 18 9.38 8.05 4.57
N ARG A 19 10.24 7.53 5.44
CA ARG A 19 10.93 8.35 6.44
C ARG A 19 11.84 9.37 5.80
N GLU A 20 12.52 9.00 4.74
CA GLU A 20 13.39 9.90 4.00
C GLU A 20 12.61 10.99 3.26
N GLU A 21 11.46 10.63 2.70
CA GLU A 21 10.61 11.57 1.96
C GLU A 21 9.87 12.53 2.89
N PHE A 22 9.47 12.06 4.06
CA PHE A 22 8.66 12.85 5.00
C PHE A 22 9.26 12.80 6.41
N PRO A 23 10.46 13.34 6.60
CA PRO A 23 11.12 13.28 7.90
C PRO A 23 10.32 14.05 8.96
N GLY A 24 10.09 13.38 10.09
CA GLY A 24 9.37 14.00 11.20
C GLY A 24 7.85 14.07 11.04
N ASP A 25 7.31 13.55 9.95
CA ASP A 25 5.86 13.57 9.70
C ASP A 25 5.29 12.16 9.71
N ALA A 26 4.94 11.69 10.91
CA ALA A 26 4.46 10.33 11.10
C ALA A 26 3.18 10.03 10.30
N MET A 27 2.29 11.00 10.21
CA MET A 27 1.03 10.82 9.48
C MET A 27 1.28 10.60 7.98
N MET A 28 2.12 11.41 7.37
CA MET A 28 2.45 11.28 5.95
C MET A 28 3.26 10.03 5.69
N GLN A 29 4.14 9.66 6.61
CA GLN A 29 4.90 8.41 6.51
C GLN A 29 3.96 7.21 6.44
N GLU A 30 2.99 7.15 7.36
CA GLU A 30 2.03 6.06 7.41
C GLU A 30 1.15 6.01 6.16
N LEU A 31 0.65 7.16 5.74
CA LEU A 31 -0.20 7.26 4.56
C LEU A 31 0.51 6.77 3.31
N HIS A 32 1.74 7.21 3.10
CA HIS A 32 2.52 6.81 1.94
C HIS A 32 2.99 5.35 2.04
N PHE A 33 3.26 4.87 3.24
CA PHE A 33 3.58 3.46 3.44
C PHE A 33 2.42 2.57 2.99
N VAL A 34 1.20 2.89 3.41
CA VAL A 34 0.01 2.13 3.02
C VAL A 34 -0.18 2.14 1.50
N ARG A 35 0.07 3.28 0.87
CA ARG A 35 0.00 3.39 -0.59
C ARG A 35 1.01 2.49 -1.28
N LEU A 36 2.24 2.51 -0.82
CA LEU A 36 3.30 1.66 -1.37
C LEU A 36 2.97 0.18 -1.17
N LEU A 37 2.45 -0.16 0.00
CA LEU A 37 2.06 -1.52 0.30
C LEU A 37 0.97 -2.03 -0.65
N HIS A 38 -0.09 -1.24 -0.85
CA HIS A 38 -1.16 -1.59 -1.77
C HIS A 38 -0.64 -1.73 -3.20
N GLN A 39 0.22 -0.80 -3.61
CA GLN A 39 0.81 -0.82 -4.93
C GLN A 39 1.61 -2.12 -5.16
N ARG A 40 2.36 -2.53 -4.15
CA ARG A 40 3.16 -3.76 -4.22
C ARG A 40 2.27 -5.00 -4.25
N GLN A 41 1.23 -5.02 -3.42
CA GLN A 41 0.31 -6.15 -3.35
C GLN A 41 -0.49 -6.35 -4.63
N THR A 42 -0.76 -5.27 -5.35
CA THR A 42 -1.56 -5.30 -6.56
C THR A 42 -0.69 -5.25 -7.83
N GLU A 43 0.61 -5.40 -7.68
CA GLU A 43 1.52 -5.42 -8.81
C GLU A 43 1.15 -6.56 -9.75
N GLY A 44 0.97 -6.23 -11.03
CA GLY A 44 0.55 -7.21 -12.02
C GLY A 44 -0.97 -7.30 -12.21
N PHE A 45 -1.74 -6.60 -11.39
CA PHE A 45 -3.18 -6.56 -11.57
C PHE A 45 -3.56 -5.76 -12.82
N SER A 46 -4.62 -6.21 -13.51
CA SER A 46 -5.20 -5.43 -14.59
C SER A 46 -5.98 -4.24 -14.02
N SER A 47 -6.34 -3.28 -14.88
CA SER A 47 -7.12 -2.12 -14.44
C SER A 47 -8.43 -2.54 -13.79
N ARG A 48 -9.08 -3.56 -14.34
CA ARG A 48 -10.34 -4.09 -13.77
C ARG A 48 -10.11 -4.67 -12.38
N GLU A 49 -9.03 -5.42 -12.19
CA GLU A 49 -8.71 -6.00 -10.90
C GLU A 49 -8.38 -4.93 -9.87
N LEU A 50 -7.68 -3.88 -10.26
CA LEU A 50 -7.40 -2.75 -9.38
C LEU A 50 -8.68 -2.06 -8.92
N ILE A 51 -9.62 -1.84 -9.85
CA ILE A 51 -10.91 -1.24 -9.51
C ILE A 51 -11.65 -2.10 -8.49
N GLN A 52 -11.67 -3.42 -8.69
CA GLN A 52 -12.30 -4.34 -7.75
C GLN A 52 -11.61 -4.32 -6.39
N PHE A 53 -10.29 -4.29 -6.38
CA PHE A 53 -9.52 -4.24 -5.14
C PHE A 53 -9.85 -3.00 -4.33
N TYR A 54 -9.84 -1.82 -4.96
CA TYR A 54 -10.14 -0.58 -4.25
C TYR A 54 -11.60 -0.47 -3.84
N ALA A 55 -12.50 -1.04 -4.61
CA ALA A 55 -13.91 -1.08 -4.25
C ALA A 55 -14.13 -1.89 -2.98
N ARG A 56 -13.45 -3.04 -2.84
CA ARG A 56 -13.52 -3.86 -1.64
C ARG A 56 -12.91 -3.16 -0.43
N ALA A 57 -11.77 -2.51 -0.62
CA ALA A 57 -11.12 -1.77 0.46
C ALA A 57 -12.00 -0.64 0.94
N LYS A 58 -12.66 0.06 0.02
CA LYS A 58 -13.58 1.16 0.35
C LYS A 58 -14.78 0.66 1.13
N LYS A 59 -15.33 -0.50 0.75
CA LYS A 59 -16.44 -1.13 1.49
C LYS A 59 -16.03 -1.53 2.90
N ALA A 60 -14.82 -2.09 3.04
CA ALA A 60 -14.32 -2.55 4.32
C ALA A 60 -14.12 -1.40 5.32
N THR A 61 -13.79 -0.22 4.82
CA THR A 61 -13.57 0.96 5.66
C THR A 61 -14.82 1.82 5.84
N ARG A 62 -15.89 1.46 5.16
CA ARG A 62 -17.13 2.23 5.25
C ARG A 62 -17.82 1.99 6.60
N VAL A 63 -18.15 3.05 7.25
CA VAL A 63 -18.85 3.02 8.52
C VAL A 63 -20.36 3.18 8.31
#